data_07cc70b821c721fe3d41b7bf7c8d5a7e
#
_entry.id   07cc70b821c721fe3d41b7bf7c8d5a7e
#
_cell.length_a   1.000
_cell.length_b   1.000
_cell.length_c   1.000
_cell.angle_alpha   90.00
_cell.angle_beta   90.00
_cell.angle_gamma   90.00
#
_symmetry.space_group_name_H-M   'P 1'
#
loop_
_entity.id
_entity.type
_entity.pdbx_description
1 polymer ?
#
loop_
_entity_poly.entity_id
_entity_poly.type
_entity_poly.pdbx_seq_one_letter_code
_entity_poly.pdbx_strand_id
1 'polypeptide(L)'
;MKKLLTLGLLAFALTARAQAVLQFETDSHDFGNVPEGTMATYSFKFKNTGNQPVVIANVQASCGCTTPDWTKTPVLPGKTGIVKAMYSSAGRPGVFNKTVTVTSNATEASKVLTVKGSVLTKDEIKPTLTAAQLAKSPHLVLDRSSHDFGKMEAGQQPTARFVVKNTGKTDLVLGALTAGCYCVGYKSPPTPIAPGQSAVVELIYSQRQLGQVSDAVTITSNDVSGDAKLTLRATIVRDLVGSSMVKESGTAVPFK
;
A
#
# COMPACT_ATOMS: atom_id res chain seq x y z
N MET A 1 -66.52 -60.02 15.08
CA MET A 1 -65.10 -59.82 15.33
C MET A 1 -64.57 -58.88 14.24
N LYS A 2 -64.58 -57.59 14.51
CA LYS A 2 -64.10 -56.53 13.56
C LYS A 2 -62.68 -56.17 13.92
N LYS A 3 -61.68 -56.48 13.08
CA LYS A 3 -60.32 -56.10 13.22
C LYS A 3 -60.15 -54.67 12.68
N LEU A 4 -59.94 -53.72 13.54
CA LEU A 4 -59.51 -52.38 13.16
C LEU A 4 -58.03 -52.40 12.73
N LEU A 5 -57.78 -52.10 11.46
CA LEU A 5 -56.47 -51.94 10.87
C LEU A 5 -56.10 -50.46 11.05
N THR A 6 -55.28 -50.11 12.06
CA THR A 6 -54.71 -48.75 12.25
C THR A 6 -53.53 -48.60 11.34
N LEU A 7 -53.70 -47.81 10.25
CA LEU A 7 -52.67 -47.41 9.32
C LEU A 7 -51.88 -46.24 9.93
N GLY A 8 -50.71 -46.53 10.50
CA GLY A 8 -49.80 -45.52 11.02
C GLY A 8 -49.13 -44.78 9.88
N LEU A 9 -49.59 -43.57 9.62
CA LEU A 9 -48.94 -42.64 8.67
C LEU A 9 -47.65 -42.09 9.32
N LEU A 10 -46.48 -42.67 8.99
CA LEU A 10 -45.18 -42.20 9.42
C LEU A 10 -44.85 -40.96 8.59
N ALA A 11 -45.20 -39.78 9.08
CA ALA A 11 -44.80 -38.50 8.48
C ALA A 11 -43.27 -38.33 8.65
N PHE A 12 -42.51 -38.66 7.63
CA PHE A 12 -41.07 -38.37 7.55
C PHE A 12 -40.94 -36.85 7.34
N ALA A 13 -40.82 -36.09 8.43
CA ALA A 13 -40.53 -34.67 8.38
C ALA A 13 -39.12 -34.48 7.80
N LEU A 14 -39.03 -34.18 6.51
CA LEU A 14 -37.81 -33.67 5.87
C LEU A 14 -37.47 -32.33 6.56
N THR A 15 -36.62 -32.37 7.58
CA THR A 15 -36.02 -31.20 8.16
C THR A 15 -35.08 -30.61 7.12
N ALA A 16 -35.58 -29.73 6.29
CA ALA A 16 -34.73 -28.87 5.42
C ALA A 16 -33.82 -28.06 6.34
N ARG A 17 -32.56 -28.47 6.46
CA ARG A 17 -31.57 -27.69 7.22
C ARG A 17 -31.39 -26.35 6.52
N ALA A 18 -31.76 -25.30 7.24
CA ALA A 18 -31.52 -23.95 6.80
C ALA A 18 -30.00 -23.69 6.84
N GLN A 19 -29.38 -23.56 5.67
CA GLN A 19 -27.93 -23.40 5.56
C GLN A 19 -27.57 -22.22 4.66
N ALA A 20 -26.63 -21.42 5.10
CA ALA A 20 -25.92 -20.46 4.25
C ALA A 20 -24.83 -21.22 3.48
N VAL A 21 -24.74 -21.03 2.17
CA VAL A 21 -23.73 -21.65 1.32
C VAL A 21 -23.04 -20.59 0.50
N LEU A 22 -21.74 -20.43 0.74
CA LEU A 22 -20.88 -19.46 0.07
C LEU A 22 -20.10 -20.17 -1.04
N GLN A 23 -20.47 -19.89 -2.30
CA GLN A 23 -19.84 -20.50 -3.47
C GLN A 23 -19.11 -19.43 -4.27
N PHE A 24 -17.78 -19.49 -4.32
CA PHE A 24 -16.96 -18.63 -5.18
C PHE A 24 -16.98 -19.11 -6.63
N GLU A 25 -16.91 -18.18 -7.58
CA GLU A 25 -16.74 -18.48 -9.02
C GLU A 25 -15.34 -19.07 -9.27
N THR A 26 -14.33 -18.56 -8.55
CA THR A 26 -12.97 -19.10 -8.48
C THR A 26 -12.40 -18.81 -7.11
N ASP A 27 -11.53 -19.68 -6.61
CA ASP A 27 -10.80 -19.51 -5.35
C ASP A 27 -9.32 -19.14 -5.57
N SER A 28 -8.91 -18.99 -6.83
CA SER A 28 -7.55 -18.64 -7.21
C SER A 28 -7.52 -17.63 -8.37
N HIS A 29 -6.60 -16.66 -8.31
CA HIS A 29 -6.33 -15.72 -9.38
C HIS A 29 -4.83 -15.54 -9.62
N ASP A 30 -4.43 -15.61 -10.89
CA ASP A 30 -3.07 -15.35 -11.32
C ASP A 30 -3.01 -13.97 -12.00
N PHE A 31 -2.26 -13.05 -11.39
CA PHE A 31 -2.03 -11.72 -11.94
C PHE A 31 -1.03 -11.72 -13.11
N GLY A 32 -0.34 -12.86 -13.35
CA GLY A 32 0.79 -12.89 -14.29
C GLY A 32 1.92 -11.95 -13.85
N ASN A 33 2.46 -11.19 -14.81
CA ASN A 33 3.52 -10.22 -14.55
C ASN A 33 2.93 -8.91 -14.03
N VAL A 34 3.34 -8.50 -12.84
CA VAL A 34 2.91 -7.27 -12.17
C VAL A 34 4.10 -6.32 -12.08
N PRO A 35 3.99 -5.07 -12.55
CA PRO A 35 5.05 -4.08 -12.36
C PRO A 35 5.31 -3.79 -10.88
N GLU A 36 6.58 -3.68 -10.48
CA GLU A 36 6.94 -3.23 -9.15
C GLU A 36 6.39 -1.83 -8.85
N GLY A 37 5.96 -1.59 -7.61
CA GLY A 37 5.40 -0.31 -7.18
C GLY A 37 3.91 -0.13 -7.51
N THR A 38 3.22 -1.16 -8.02
CA THR A 38 1.80 -1.10 -8.36
C THR A 38 0.92 -1.83 -7.35
N MET A 39 -0.39 -1.58 -7.43
CA MET A 39 -1.42 -2.28 -6.66
C MET A 39 -2.19 -3.23 -7.57
N ALA A 40 -1.92 -4.53 -7.48
CA ALA A 40 -2.69 -5.54 -8.20
C ALA A 40 -3.97 -5.86 -7.43
N THR A 41 -5.12 -5.71 -8.09
CA THR A 41 -6.44 -5.86 -7.46
C THR A 41 -7.28 -6.86 -8.20
N TYR A 42 -7.87 -7.80 -7.45
CA TYR A 42 -8.83 -8.76 -7.97
C TYR A 42 -10.04 -8.88 -7.04
N SER A 43 -11.23 -9.01 -7.64
CA SER A 43 -12.48 -9.19 -6.91
C SER A 43 -13.01 -10.61 -7.13
N PHE A 44 -12.85 -11.47 -6.11
CA PHE A 44 -13.47 -12.78 -6.08
C PHE A 44 -14.96 -12.62 -5.90
N LYS A 45 -15.72 -13.02 -6.89
CA LYS A 45 -17.18 -13.02 -6.83
C LYS A 45 -17.66 -14.32 -6.19
N PHE A 46 -18.67 -14.23 -5.34
CA PHE A 46 -19.35 -15.39 -4.79
C PHE A 46 -20.87 -15.24 -4.89
N LYS A 47 -21.56 -16.36 -4.90
CA LYS A 47 -23.02 -16.46 -4.83
C LYS A 47 -23.42 -17.19 -3.57
N ASN A 48 -24.46 -16.71 -2.91
CA ASN A 48 -25.12 -17.50 -1.88
C ASN A 48 -26.06 -18.50 -2.54
N THR A 49 -25.67 -19.77 -2.55
CA THR A 49 -26.48 -20.88 -3.10
C THR A 49 -27.30 -21.61 -2.04
N GLY A 50 -27.20 -21.15 -0.79
CA GLY A 50 -28.01 -21.65 0.33
C GLY A 50 -29.39 -21.02 0.41
N ASN A 51 -30.10 -21.31 1.49
CA ASN A 51 -31.43 -20.77 1.80
C ASN A 51 -31.44 -19.80 3.01
N GLN A 52 -30.26 -19.52 3.59
CA GLN A 52 -30.06 -18.52 4.64
C GLN A 52 -29.09 -17.42 4.18
N PRO A 53 -29.18 -16.20 4.72
CA PRO A 53 -28.24 -15.13 4.40
C PRO A 53 -26.80 -15.50 4.75
N VAL A 54 -25.84 -15.26 3.84
CA VAL A 54 -24.41 -15.36 4.11
C VAL A 54 -23.93 -14.07 4.74
N VAL A 55 -23.24 -14.17 5.87
CA VAL A 55 -22.56 -13.08 6.57
C VAL A 55 -21.07 -13.39 6.63
N ILE A 56 -20.24 -12.56 6.01
CA ILE A 56 -18.78 -12.64 6.15
C ILE A 56 -18.41 -11.94 7.45
N ALA A 57 -17.89 -12.71 8.41
CA ALA A 57 -17.50 -12.21 9.71
C ALA A 57 -16.12 -11.54 9.68
N ASN A 58 -15.19 -12.13 8.90
CA ASN A 58 -13.82 -11.64 8.80
C ASN A 58 -13.18 -12.05 7.47
N VAL A 59 -12.23 -11.23 7.00
CA VAL A 59 -11.36 -11.56 5.87
C VAL A 59 -9.93 -11.18 6.25
N GLN A 60 -9.05 -12.16 6.31
CA GLN A 60 -7.68 -12.00 6.76
C GLN A 60 -6.69 -12.42 5.69
N ALA A 61 -5.74 -11.55 5.36
CA ALA A 61 -4.65 -11.86 4.46
C ALA A 61 -3.46 -12.50 5.21
N SER A 62 -2.69 -13.34 4.49
CA SER A 62 -1.48 -14.01 5.02
C SER A 62 -0.31 -13.07 5.26
N CYS A 63 -0.35 -11.82 4.79
CA CYS A 63 0.69 -10.82 4.98
C CYS A 63 0.11 -9.40 4.96
N GLY A 64 0.83 -8.43 5.53
CA GLY A 64 0.50 -7.00 5.44
C GLY A 64 0.64 -6.40 4.03
N CYS A 65 1.15 -7.16 3.07
CA CYS A 65 1.26 -6.76 1.65
C CYS A 65 -0.04 -6.95 0.86
N THR A 66 -1.04 -7.63 1.45
CA THR A 66 -2.35 -7.85 0.86
C THR A 66 -3.41 -7.27 1.77
N THR A 67 -4.18 -6.33 1.25
CA THR A 67 -5.29 -5.70 1.98
C THR A 67 -6.60 -6.24 1.41
N PRO A 68 -7.43 -6.93 2.21
CA PRO A 68 -8.73 -7.39 1.77
C PRO A 68 -9.82 -6.35 2.02
N ASP A 69 -10.82 -6.35 1.16
CA ASP A 69 -12.10 -5.69 1.38
C ASP A 69 -13.22 -6.63 0.92
N TRP A 70 -14.45 -6.48 1.45
CA TRP A 70 -15.54 -7.41 1.13
C TRP A 70 -16.93 -6.82 1.33
N THR A 71 -17.95 -7.47 0.79
CA THR A 71 -19.35 -7.15 1.03
C THR A 71 -19.68 -7.32 2.52
N LYS A 72 -19.95 -6.20 3.20
CA LYS A 72 -20.20 -6.13 4.67
C LYS A 72 -21.65 -6.46 5.05
N THR A 73 -22.57 -6.31 4.09
CA THR A 73 -23.99 -6.60 4.32
C THR A 73 -24.29 -8.08 4.12
N PRO A 74 -25.31 -8.66 4.81
CA PRO A 74 -25.75 -10.02 4.58
C PRO A 74 -26.14 -10.24 3.12
N VAL A 75 -25.58 -11.27 2.50
CA VAL A 75 -25.90 -11.66 1.12
C VAL A 75 -27.07 -12.66 1.13
N LEU A 76 -28.23 -12.23 0.66
CA LEU A 76 -29.44 -13.05 0.64
C LEU A 76 -29.32 -14.26 -0.30
N PRO A 77 -30.14 -15.29 -0.11
CA PRO A 77 -30.22 -16.45 -1.01
C PRO A 77 -30.33 -16.05 -2.49
N GLY A 78 -29.51 -16.67 -3.34
CA GLY A 78 -29.44 -16.40 -4.77
C GLY A 78 -28.70 -15.11 -5.17
N LYS A 79 -28.33 -14.24 -4.22
CA LYS A 79 -27.59 -13.00 -4.48
C LYS A 79 -26.09 -13.22 -4.48
N THR A 80 -25.36 -12.25 -5.02
CA THR A 80 -23.90 -12.26 -5.15
C THR A 80 -23.26 -11.23 -4.22
N GLY A 81 -22.02 -11.52 -3.82
CA GLY A 81 -21.14 -10.61 -3.10
C GLY A 81 -19.73 -10.69 -3.66
N ILE A 82 -18.82 -9.89 -3.11
CA ILE A 82 -17.42 -9.87 -3.51
C ILE A 82 -16.50 -9.94 -2.29
N VAL A 83 -15.32 -10.52 -2.50
CA VAL A 83 -14.14 -10.36 -1.64
C VAL A 83 -13.03 -9.82 -2.54
N LYS A 84 -12.56 -8.62 -2.25
CA LYS A 84 -11.51 -7.94 -3.00
C LYS A 84 -10.16 -8.19 -2.33
N ALA A 85 -9.18 -8.65 -3.09
CA ALA A 85 -7.79 -8.76 -2.67
C ALA A 85 -6.96 -7.70 -3.39
N MET A 86 -6.23 -6.88 -2.63
CA MET A 86 -5.36 -5.82 -3.13
C MET A 86 -3.93 -6.12 -2.70
N TYR A 87 -3.08 -6.53 -3.64
CA TYR A 87 -1.67 -6.84 -3.38
C TYR A 87 -0.78 -5.68 -3.78
N SER A 88 0.03 -5.18 -2.83
CA SER A 88 1.04 -4.16 -3.08
C SER A 88 2.36 -4.80 -3.51
N SER A 89 2.81 -4.50 -4.72
CA SER A 89 4.07 -5.01 -5.28
C SER A 89 5.30 -4.16 -4.91
N ALA A 90 5.11 -3.03 -4.20
CA ALA A 90 6.19 -2.10 -3.87
C ALA A 90 7.28 -2.76 -3.02
N GLY A 91 8.53 -2.75 -3.49
CA GLY A 91 9.69 -3.33 -2.85
C GLY A 91 9.64 -4.87 -2.73
N ARG A 92 8.91 -5.55 -3.63
CA ARG A 92 8.71 -7.02 -3.58
C ARG A 92 8.90 -7.69 -4.94
N PRO A 93 10.07 -7.55 -5.59
CA PRO A 93 10.34 -8.22 -6.85
C PRO A 93 10.33 -9.75 -6.68
N GLY A 94 9.99 -10.44 -7.76
CA GLY A 94 9.95 -11.90 -7.83
C GLY A 94 8.56 -12.51 -7.66
N VAL A 95 8.50 -13.84 -7.62
CA VAL A 95 7.26 -14.62 -7.56
C VAL A 95 6.56 -14.45 -6.20
N PHE A 96 5.27 -14.27 -6.24
CA PHE A 96 4.45 -14.24 -5.02
C PHE A 96 3.28 -15.23 -5.10
N ASN A 97 2.93 -15.76 -3.93
CA ASN A 97 1.73 -16.55 -3.70
C ASN A 97 1.19 -16.17 -2.32
N LYS A 98 0.00 -15.55 -2.28
CA LYS A 98 -0.61 -15.01 -1.07
C LYS A 98 -2.02 -15.54 -0.92
N THR A 99 -2.41 -15.78 0.34
CA THR A 99 -3.74 -16.28 0.67
C THR A 99 -4.56 -15.24 1.41
N VAL A 100 -5.86 -15.31 1.21
CA VAL A 100 -6.88 -14.52 1.91
C VAL A 100 -7.89 -15.50 2.48
N THR A 101 -7.97 -15.58 3.80
CA THR A 101 -8.91 -16.46 4.51
C THR A 101 -10.20 -15.70 4.78
N VAL A 102 -11.30 -16.24 4.29
CA VAL A 102 -12.66 -15.71 4.46
C VAL A 102 -13.37 -16.54 5.53
N THR A 103 -13.80 -15.91 6.62
CA THR A 103 -14.59 -16.53 7.68
C THR A 103 -16.05 -16.09 7.58
N SER A 104 -16.98 -17.02 7.57
CA SER A 104 -18.42 -16.74 7.40
C SER A 104 -19.29 -17.67 8.23
N ASN A 105 -20.60 -17.41 8.23
CA ASN A 105 -21.62 -18.31 8.81
C ASN A 105 -22.06 -19.42 7.84
N ALA A 106 -21.40 -19.59 6.70
CA ALA A 106 -21.72 -20.63 5.73
C ALA A 106 -21.33 -22.02 6.25
N THR A 107 -21.83 -23.06 5.58
CA THR A 107 -21.54 -24.48 5.92
C THR A 107 -20.04 -24.75 5.97
N GLU A 108 -19.29 -24.21 5.00
CA GLU A 108 -17.84 -24.11 5.07
C GLU A 108 -17.49 -22.78 5.77
N ALA A 109 -17.24 -22.84 7.09
CA ALA A 109 -17.04 -21.63 7.92
C ALA A 109 -15.79 -20.83 7.52
N SER A 110 -14.79 -21.46 6.90
CA SER A 110 -13.52 -20.84 6.48
C SER A 110 -13.18 -21.25 5.06
N LYS A 111 -13.03 -20.28 4.17
CA LYS A 111 -12.62 -20.47 2.78
C LYS A 111 -11.32 -19.73 2.50
N VAL A 112 -10.36 -20.40 1.85
CA VAL A 112 -9.08 -19.80 1.47
C VAL A 112 -9.13 -19.43 -0.01
N LEU A 113 -8.83 -18.16 -0.30
CA LEU A 113 -8.64 -17.63 -1.64
C LEU A 113 -7.16 -17.40 -1.87
N THR A 114 -6.69 -17.58 -3.10
CA THR A 114 -5.27 -17.47 -3.45
C THR A 114 -5.06 -16.44 -4.55
N VAL A 115 -4.09 -15.57 -4.38
CA VAL A 115 -3.59 -14.68 -5.44
C VAL A 115 -2.11 -14.95 -5.66
N LYS A 116 -1.69 -15.06 -6.91
CA LYS A 116 -0.32 -15.33 -7.29
C LYS A 116 0.11 -14.50 -8.49
N GLY A 117 1.42 -14.45 -8.76
CA GLY A 117 2.00 -13.75 -9.89
C GLY A 117 3.51 -13.58 -9.75
N SER A 118 4.10 -12.78 -10.63
CA SER A 118 5.50 -12.40 -10.57
C SER A 118 5.64 -10.89 -10.65
N VAL A 119 6.27 -10.28 -9.64
CA VAL A 119 6.58 -8.85 -9.66
C VAL A 119 7.85 -8.65 -10.46
N LEU A 120 7.74 -7.93 -11.57
CA LEU A 120 8.87 -7.54 -12.40
C LEU A 120 9.40 -6.17 -11.96
N THR A 121 10.70 -6.07 -11.82
CA THR A 121 11.39 -4.79 -11.65
C THR A 121 11.20 -3.91 -12.90
N LYS A 122 11.50 -2.62 -12.77
CA LYS A 122 11.42 -1.70 -13.91
C LYS A 122 12.34 -2.10 -15.06
N ASP A 123 13.53 -2.61 -14.74
CA ASP A 123 14.51 -3.05 -15.75
C ASP A 123 14.06 -4.33 -16.47
N GLU A 124 13.30 -5.19 -15.81
CA GLU A 124 12.73 -6.41 -16.40
C GLU A 124 11.49 -6.13 -17.26
N ILE A 125 10.63 -5.20 -16.83
CA ILE A 125 9.38 -4.92 -17.55
C ILE A 125 9.58 -3.95 -18.73
N LYS A 126 10.48 -2.98 -18.61
CA LYS A 126 10.71 -1.96 -19.64
C LYS A 126 10.99 -2.53 -21.04
N PRO A 127 11.85 -3.57 -21.21
CA PRO A 127 12.09 -4.18 -22.51
C PRO A 127 10.87 -4.90 -23.10
N THR A 128 9.88 -5.27 -22.27
CA THR A 128 8.66 -5.96 -22.72
C THR A 128 7.57 -5.02 -23.22
N LEU A 129 7.72 -3.70 -22.94
CA LEU A 129 6.74 -2.70 -23.32
C LEU A 129 7.00 -2.19 -24.75
N THR A 130 5.93 -2.09 -25.53
CA THR A 130 5.99 -1.44 -26.83
C THR A 130 6.17 0.09 -26.69
N ALA A 131 6.66 0.76 -27.72
CA ALA A 131 6.78 2.22 -27.75
C ALA A 131 5.45 2.93 -27.45
N ALA A 132 4.33 2.37 -27.91
CA ALA A 132 2.99 2.90 -27.66
C ALA A 132 2.57 2.74 -26.18
N GLN A 133 2.98 1.67 -25.50
CA GLN A 133 2.72 1.46 -24.09
C GLN A 133 3.59 2.39 -23.23
N LEU A 134 4.88 2.55 -23.58
CA LEU A 134 5.77 3.50 -22.93
C LEU A 134 5.26 4.94 -23.03
N ALA A 135 4.78 5.35 -24.21
CA ALA A 135 4.22 6.69 -24.40
C ALA A 135 2.92 6.95 -23.61
N LYS A 136 2.24 5.89 -23.18
CA LYS A 136 1.05 5.96 -22.32
C LYS A 136 1.36 5.78 -20.84
N SER A 137 2.56 5.39 -20.46
CA SER A 137 2.96 5.16 -19.08
C SER A 137 2.86 6.42 -18.22
N PRO A 138 2.72 6.29 -16.90
CA PRO A 138 2.88 7.43 -16.00
C PRO A 138 4.32 7.91 -16.06
N HIS A 139 4.55 9.19 -15.84
CA HIS A 139 5.89 9.75 -15.80
C HIS A 139 6.03 10.75 -14.65
N LEU A 140 6.97 10.46 -13.74
CA LEU A 140 7.21 11.22 -12.53
C LEU A 140 8.27 12.31 -12.81
N VAL A 141 7.87 13.56 -12.62
CA VAL A 141 8.79 14.70 -12.66
C VAL A 141 8.75 15.44 -11.33
N LEU A 142 9.93 15.76 -10.80
CA LEU A 142 10.09 16.58 -9.60
C LEU A 142 10.32 18.05 -9.98
N ASP A 143 9.81 18.98 -9.17
CA ASP A 143 10.12 20.42 -9.30
C ASP A 143 11.61 20.70 -9.09
N ARG A 144 12.27 19.92 -8.23
CA ARG A 144 13.71 19.97 -7.95
C ARG A 144 14.21 18.63 -7.44
N SER A 145 15.49 18.36 -7.63
CA SER A 145 16.14 17.13 -7.18
C SER A 145 16.96 17.27 -5.90
N SER A 146 17.00 18.48 -5.30
CA SER A 146 17.74 18.71 -4.06
C SER A 146 17.11 19.81 -3.21
N HIS A 147 17.40 19.76 -1.91
CA HIS A 147 17.09 20.83 -0.97
C HIS A 147 18.24 20.98 0.03
N ASP A 148 18.66 22.22 0.25
CA ASP A 148 19.67 22.56 1.25
C ASP A 148 18.98 23.31 2.40
N PHE A 149 19.04 22.75 3.60
CA PHE A 149 18.50 23.36 4.81
C PHE A 149 19.44 24.43 5.40
N GLY A 150 20.64 24.59 4.85
CA GLY A 150 21.65 25.49 5.40
C GLY A 150 22.18 24.99 6.75
N LYS A 151 22.44 25.93 7.69
CA LYS A 151 22.82 25.56 9.07
C LYS A 151 21.61 25.20 9.88
N MET A 152 21.67 24.04 10.57
CA MET A 152 20.64 23.59 11.48
C MET A 152 21.25 22.97 12.75
N GLU A 153 20.52 23.01 13.85
CA GLU A 153 20.95 22.37 15.09
C GLU A 153 20.82 20.86 15.05
N ALA A 154 21.70 20.17 15.77
CA ALA A 154 21.64 18.71 15.87
C ALA A 154 20.28 18.26 16.48
N GLY A 155 19.54 17.44 15.74
CA GLY A 155 18.21 16.94 16.13
C GLY A 155 17.04 17.85 15.79
N GLN A 156 17.27 19.03 15.19
CA GLN A 156 16.21 19.85 14.60
C GLN A 156 15.49 19.06 13.48
N GLN A 157 14.20 19.32 13.28
CA GLN A 157 13.35 18.57 12.33
C GLN A 157 12.66 19.49 11.30
N PRO A 158 13.41 20.17 10.44
CA PRO A 158 12.81 20.97 9.39
C PRO A 158 12.13 20.09 8.34
N THR A 159 11.18 20.68 7.62
CA THR A 159 10.44 20.03 6.55
C THR A 159 10.76 20.64 5.21
N ALA A 160 11.10 19.80 4.22
CA ALA A 160 11.21 20.17 2.82
C ALA A 160 9.99 19.65 2.05
N ARG A 161 9.44 20.46 1.15
CA ARG A 161 8.32 20.11 0.27
C ARG A 161 8.82 19.97 -1.15
N PHE A 162 8.48 18.86 -1.79
CA PHE A 162 8.79 18.60 -3.19
C PHE A 162 7.49 18.39 -3.95
N VAL A 163 7.37 19.04 -5.10
CA VAL A 163 6.22 18.87 -5.97
C VAL A 163 6.51 17.73 -6.93
N VAL A 164 5.70 16.69 -6.86
CA VAL A 164 5.67 15.56 -7.79
C VAL A 164 4.60 15.82 -8.82
N LYS A 165 4.96 15.84 -10.10
CA LYS A 165 4.03 15.99 -11.21
C LYS A 165 3.98 14.71 -12.05
N ASN A 166 2.78 14.28 -12.40
CA ASN A 166 2.58 13.23 -13.39
C ASN A 166 2.49 13.85 -14.79
N THR A 167 3.54 13.72 -15.59
CA THR A 167 3.56 14.20 -16.98
C THR A 167 3.19 13.11 -17.98
N GLY A 168 2.90 11.88 -17.49
CA GLY A 168 2.46 10.74 -18.29
C GLY A 168 0.98 10.80 -18.69
N LYS A 169 0.48 9.69 -19.22
CA LYS A 169 -0.89 9.56 -19.73
C LYS A 169 -1.79 8.65 -18.89
N THR A 170 -1.23 7.95 -17.92
CA THR A 170 -1.96 7.11 -16.97
C THR A 170 -1.62 7.52 -15.53
N ASP A 171 -2.38 7.03 -14.58
CA ASP A 171 -2.25 7.36 -13.17
C ASP A 171 -0.87 7.00 -12.62
N LEU A 172 -0.24 7.96 -11.95
CA LEU A 172 1.02 7.78 -11.24
C LEU A 172 0.74 7.36 -9.79
N VAL A 173 1.27 6.22 -9.41
CA VAL A 173 1.19 5.69 -8.04
C VAL A 173 2.58 5.77 -7.42
N LEU A 174 2.70 6.52 -6.33
CA LEU A 174 3.93 6.56 -5.55
C LEU A 174 4.01 5.32 -4.65
N GLY A 175 5.19 4.71 -4.63
CA GLY A 175 5.51 3.58 -3.78
C GLY A 175 6.21 4.00 -2.48
N ALA A 176 7.22 3.23 -2.08
CA ALA A 176 8.00 3.53 -0.88
C ALA A 176 8.93 4.73 -1.10
N LEU A 177 9.11 5.52 -0.04
CA LEU A 177 10.22 6.47 0.07
C LEU A 177 11.28 5.81 0.96
N THR A 178 12.50 5.72 0.43
CA THR A 178 13.63 5.12 1.14
C THR A 178 14.77 6.13 1.22
N ALA A 179 15.42 6.19 2.38
CA ALA A 179 16.63 6.97 2.61
C ALA A 179 17.73 6.06 3.12
N GLY A 180 18.99 6.43 2.87
CA GLY A 180 20.17 5.71 3.37
C GLY A 180 20.36 5.80 4.88
N CYS A 181 19.52 6.56 5.59
CA CYS A 181 19.57 6.79 7.03
C CYS A 181 18.16 6.76 7.62
N TYR A 182 18.06 6.55 8.93
CA TYR A 182 16.81 6.76 9.69
C TYR A 182 16.53 8.24 9.99
N CYS A 183 17.18 9.13 9.26
CA CYS A 183 17.15 10.58 9.48
C CYS A 183 16.06 11.29 8.67
N VAL A 184 15.31 10.57 7.82
CA VAL A 184 14.25 11.12 6.98
C VAL A 184 12.91 10.49 7.30
N GLY A 185 12.01 11.29 7.85
CA GLY A 185 10.58 10.99 7.88
C GLY A 185 9.89 11.55 6.63
N TYR A 186 8.72 11.04 6.27
CA TYR A 186 7.98 11.57 5.13
C TYR A 186 6.47 11.51 5.32
N LYS A 187 5.78 12.41 4.59
CA LYS A 187 4.33 12.33 4.37
C LYS A 187 4.09 12.23 2.86
N SER A 188 3.47 11.14 2.46
CA SER A 188 3.10 10.88 1.07
C SER A 188 1.74 11.51 0.77
N PRO A 189 1.55 12.11 -0.41
CA PRO A 189 0.24 12.57 -0.84
C PRO A 189 -0.70 11.39 -1.11
N PRO A 190 -2.02 11.63 -1.19
CA PRO A 190 -2.94 10.63 -1.71
C PRO A 190 -2.55 10.18 -3.11
N THR A 191 -2.65 8.89 -3.38
CA THR A 191 -2.44 8.32 -4.71
C THR A 191 -3.72 7.62 -5.17
N PRO A 192 -3.98 7.52 -6.48
CA PRO A 192 -3.11 7.90 -7.60
C PRO A 192 -3.10 9.41 -7.91
N ILE A 193 -2.02 9.87 -8.57
CA ILE A 193 -1.90 11.22 -9.14
C ILE A 193 -2.28 11.12 -10.62
N ALA A 194 -3.40 11.72 -10.99
CA ALA A 194 -3.92 11.65 -12.36
C ALA A 194 -2.97 12.34 -13.37
N PRO A 195 -3.07 12.02 -14.67
CA PRO A 195 -2.31 12.67 -15.74
C PRO A 195 -2.37 14.20 -15.68
N GLY A 196 -1.22 14.85 -15.74
CA GLY A 196 -1.09 16.30 -15.69
C GLY A 196 -1.21 16.92 -14.30
N GLN A 197 -1.65 16.16 -13.28
CA GLN A 197 -1.80 16.64 -11.92
C GLN A 197 -0.48 16.61 -11.14
N SER A 198 -0.44 17.38 -10.06
CA SER A 198 0.69 17.47 -9.15
C SER A 198 0.25 17.20 -7.72
N ALA A 199 1.18 16.68 -6.92
CA ALA A 199 0.99 16.45 -5.50
C ALA A 199 2.27 16.82 -4.73
N VAL A 200 2.17 17.03 -3.41
CA VAL A 200 3.30 17.43 -2.56
C VAL A 200 3.73 16.25 -1.72
N VAL A 201 5.02 15.92 -1.78
CA VAL A 201 5.72 15.03 -0.84
C VAL A 201 6.43 15.92 0.19
N GLU A 202 6.18 15.66 1.46
CA GLU A 202 6.87 16.36 2.56
C GLU A 202 7.93 15.42 3.14
N LEU A 203 9.17 15.90 3.22
CA LEU A 203 10.29 15.20 3.86
C LEU A 203 10.66 15.92 5.15
N ILE A 204 10.63 15.19 6.27
CA ILE A 204 11.04 15.69 7.59
C ILE A 204 12.47 15.21 7.81
N TYR A 205 13.42 16.14 7.90
CA TYR A 205 14.84 15.80 8.00
C TYR A 205 15.34 16.01 9.42
N SER A 206 15.98 14.99 10.00
CA SER A 206 16.53 15.06 11.37
C SER A 206 17.91 14.43 11.38
N GLN A 207 18.94 15.26 11.51
CA GLN A 207 20.34 14.81 11.57
C GLN A 207 20.99 15.23 12.90
N ARG A 208 21.89 14.36 13.40
CA ARG A 208 22.65 14.63 14.64
C ARG A 208 24.16 14.61 14.40
N GLN A 209 24.62 14.12 13.27
CA GLN A 209 26.03 14.10 12.92
C GLN A 209 26.48 15.52 12.59
N LEU A 210 27.42 16.08 13.37
CA LEU A 210 27.94 17.42 13.17
C LEU A 210 28.75 17.55 11.88
N GLY A 211 28.68 18.70 11.25
CA GLY A 211 29.36 19.01 10.01
C GLY A 211 28.45 19.02 8.79
N GLN A 212 29.05 18.98 7.62
CA GLN A 212 28.29 18.91 6.37
C GLN A 212 27.77 17.49 6.14
N VAL A 213 26.48 17.37 5.84
CA VAL A 213 25.80 16.11 5.60
C VAL A 213 25.04 16.17 4.26
N SER A 214 24.97 15.03 3.60
CA SER A 214 24.25 14.88 2.32
C SER A 214 23.62 13.50 2.27
N ASP A 215 22.29 13.46 2.30
CA ASP A 215 21.51 12.22 2.33
C ASP A 215 20.66 12.10 1.08
N ALA A 216 20.69 10.92 0.46
CA ALA A 216 19.88 10.59 -0.70
C ALA A 216 18.56 9.97 -0.27
N VAL A 217 17.47 10.39 -0.93
CA VAL A 217 16.13 9.83 -0.79
C VAL A 217 15.66 9.34 -2.15
N THR A 218 15.18 8.12 -2.22
CA THR A 218 14.60 7.52 -3.42
C THR A 218 13.10 7.42 -3.26
N ILE A 219 12.35 7.91 -4.24
CA ILE A 219 10.91 7.76 -4.36
C ILE A 219 10.64 6.73 -5.45
N THR A 220 10.14 5.55 -5.07
CA THR A 220 9.70 4.55 -6.02
C THR A 220 8.30 4.89 -6.54
N SER A 221 7.97 4.44 -7.76
CA SER A 221 6.65 4.64 -8.35
C SER A 221 6.38 3.59 -9.42
N ASN A 222 5.21 3.61 -10.04
CA ASN A 222 4.91 2.81 -11.23
C ASN A 222 5.43 3.45 -12.54
N ASP A 223 6.24 4.51 -12.48
CA ASP A 223 6.97 5.02 -13.64
C ASP A 223 8.07 4.05 -14.04
N VAL A 224 7.96 3.46 -15.22
CA VAL A 224 8.92 2.50 -15.76
C VAL A 224 10.22 3.14 -16.25
N SER A 225 10.29 4.49 -16.30
CA SER A 225 11.51 5.21 -16.70
C SER A 225 12.59 5.16 -15.62
N GLY A 226 12.20 4.98 -14.37
CA GLY A 226 13.11 4.91 -13.22
C GLY A 226 12.48 5.47 -11.95
N ASP A 227 13.28 5.44 -10.87
CA ASP A 227 12.91 6.02 -9.59
C ASP A 227 13.40 7.46 -9.48
N ALA A 228 12.64 8.31 -8.81
CA ALA A 228 13.05 9.68 -8.55
C ALA A 228 14.04 9.71 -7.37
N LYS A 229 15.15 10.42 -7.55
CA LYS A 229 16.19 10.60 -6.54
C LYS A 229 16.23 12.06 -6.08
N LEU A 230 16.25 12.25 -4.78
CA LEU A 230 16.36 13.54 -4.10
C LEU A 230 17.62 13.57 -3.25
N THR A 231 18.23 14.73 -3.09
CA THR A 231 19.35 14.95 -2.19
C THR A 231 19.00 16.01 -1.15
N LEU A 232 19.09 15.67 0.12
CA LEU A 232 18.95 16.60 1.23
C LEU A 232 20.36 16.97 1.73
N ARG A 233 20.62 18.27 1.92
CA ARG A 233 21.89 18.77 2.42
C ARG A 233 21.67 19.67 3.62
N ALA A 234 22.63 19.66 4.55
CA ALA A 234 22.65 20.58 5.69
C ALA A 234 24.07 20.71 6.25
N THR A 235 24.30 21.77 7.02
CA THR A 235 25.45 21.89 7.90
C THR A 235 24.96 21.83 9.35
N ILE A 236 25.25 20.74 10.03
CA ILE A 236 24.77 20.48 11.39
C ILE A 236 25.74 21.11 12.40
N VAL A 237 25.20 21.93 13.27
CA VAL A 237 25.94 22.60 14.36
C VAL A 237 25.34 22.20 15.71
N ARG A 238 26.12 22.35 16.80
CA ARG A 238 25.62 22.05 18.14
C ARG A 238 24.58 23.08 18.58
N ASP A 239 24.85 24.35 18.26
CA ASP A 239 24.06 25.48 18.70
C ASP A 239 24.18 26.61 17.66
N LEU A 240 23.07 27.16 17.19
CA LEU A 240 23.00 28.26 16.26
C LEU A 240 23.33 29.62 16.96
N VAL A 241 23.15 29.70 18.27
CA VAL A 241 23.32 30.94 19.06
C VAL A 241 24.76 31.11 19.55
N GLY A 242 25.53 30.02 19.67
CA GLY A 242 26.88 30.00 20.28
C GLY A 242 27.98 30.70 19.46
N SER A 243 27.72 31.17 18.25
CA SER A 243 28.75 31.75 17.37
C SER A 243 28.85 33.31 17.45
N SER A 244 27.95 33.97 18.14
CA SER A 244 27.90 35.45 18.20
C SER A 244 28.22 36.06 19.60
N MET A 245 28.48 35.25 20.62
CA MET A 245 28.73 35.76 21.99
C MET A 245 30.13 35.55 22.54
N VAL A 246 31.17 35.46 21.71
CA VAL A 246 32.56 35.55 22.21
C VAL A 246 33.30 36.64 21.50
N LYS A 247 32.89 37.89 21.77
CA LYS A 247 33.72 39.10 21.67
C LYS A 247 33.27 40.08 22.76
N GLU A 248 33.39 39.71 24.00
CA GLU A 248 33.60 40.73 25.03
C GLU A 248 35.09 40.73 25.38
N SER A 249 35.72 41.74 24.88
CA SER A 249 37.06 42.13 25.26
C SER A 249 37.11 42.39 26.76
N GLY A 250 37.81 41.54 27.48
CA GLY A 250 38.20 41.81 28.89
C GLY A 250 39.07 43.04 28.97
N THR A 251 38.48 44.19 29.24
CA THR A 251 39.20 45.32 29.84
C THR A 251 39.26 45.06 31.34
N ALA A 252 40.40 44.53 31.77
CA ALA A 252 40.75 44.49 33.18
C ALA A 252 40.83 45.92 33.72
N VAL A 253 39.98 46.27 34.68
CA VAL A 253 40.10 47.50 35.45
C VAL A 253 41.03 47.19 36.64
N PRO A 254 42.15 47.89 36.82
CA PRO A 254 42.99 47.67 37.99
C PRO A 254 42.34 48.34 39.20
N PHE A 255 42.14 47.56 40.24
CA PHE A 255 41.82 48.07 41.57
C PHE A 255 43.01 48.82 42.14
N LYS A 256 42.77 50.07 42.62
CA LYS A 256 43.62 50.85 43.50
C LYS A 256 43.14 50.64 44.94
#